data_f75024075ff4a9da8b1ffb051e3851bd
#
_entry.id   f75024075ff4a9da8b1ffb051e3851bd
#
_cell.length_a   1.000
_cell.length_b   1.000
_cell.length_c   1.000
_cell.angle_alpha   90.00
_cell.angle_beta   90.00
_cell.angle_gamma   90.00
#
_symmetry.space_group_name_H-M   'P 1'
#
loop_
_entity.id
_entity.type
_entity.pdbx_description
1 polymer ?
#
loop_
_entity_poly.entity_id
_entity_poly.type
_entity_poly.pdbx_seq_one_letter_code
_entity_poly.pdbx_strand_id
1 'polypeptide(L)'
;MHTPNPSEIHPHFVPTVFPRHNRFLHTIIQANQASFCVQDLGRLMGRPLDQRLTQKRDPDQRRYVWLLRNSKPVEALMVSESGMYALLVHHFVPENRNLRQWLSNEVIPTLRESTATSVGNIPSLSSLQWGGLSLPLLHWQHSAWIKWRDMPDLVQAQQPFPVMGTCS
;
A
#
# COMPACT_ATOMS: atom_id res chain seq x y z
N MET A 1 -31.57 -9.08 -18.23
CA MET A 1 -30.69 -7.89 -18.29
C MET A 1 -30.74 -7.21 -16.93
N HIS A 2 -29.71 -7.37 -16.15
CA HIS A 2 -29.61 -6.68 -14.85
C HIS A 2 -28.86 -5.37 -15.13
N THR A 3 -29.59 -4.27 -15.15
CA THR A 3 -29.02 -2.93 -15.19
C THR A 3 -28.41 -2.67 -13.80
N PRO A 4 -27.11 -2.40 -13.68
CA PRO A 4 -26.53 -2.05 -12.40
C PRO A 4 -27.15 -0.74 -11.91
N ASN A 5 -27.65 -0.76 -10.69
CA ASN A 5 -28.22 0.38 -10.00
C ASN A 5 -27.10 1.44 -9.79
N PRO A 6 -27.27 2.71 -10.19
CA PRO A 6 -26.21 3.72 -10.13
C PRO A 6 -25.84 4.18 -8.70
N SER A 7 -26.39 3.55 -7.68
CA SER A 7 -26.20 3.94 -6.27
C SER A 7 -25.19 3.10 -5.51
N GLU A 8 -24.62 2.05 -6.08
CA GLU A 8 -23.55 1.31 -5.44
C GLU A 8 -22.19 1.90 -5.83
N ILE A 9 -21.69 2.82 -5.00
CA ILE A 9 -20.34 3.35 -5.09
C ILE A 9 -19.39 2.22 -4.64
N HIS A 10 -19.07 1.31 -5.55
CA HIS A 10 -18.01 0.35 -5.30
C HIS A 10 -16.66 1.08 -5.29
N PRO A 11 -15.82 0.87 -4.26
CA PRO A 11 -14.51 1.49 -4.25
C PRO A 11 -13.70 0.99 -5.45
N HIS A 12 -13.22 1.92 -6.27
CA HIS A 12 -12.36 1.62 -7.40
C HIS A 12 -10.91 1.70 -6.95
N PHE A 13 -10.13 0.66 -7.29
CA PHE A 13 -8.71 0.61 -6.96
C PHE A 13 -7.86 0.94 -8.18
N VAL A 14 -6.89 1.82 -8.00
CA VAL A 14 -5.84 2.06 -8.99
C VAL A 14 -4.78 0.97 -8.82
N PRO A 15 -4.59 0.08 -9.79
CA PRO A 15 -3.62 -0.99 -9.66
C PRO A 15 -2.19 -0.48 -9.88
N THR A 16 -1.23 -1.07 -9.16
CA THR A 16 0.18 -1.02 -9.52
C THR A 16 0.43 -2.10 -10.57
N VAL A 17 1.10 -1.73 -11.67
CA VAL A 17 1.27 -2.61 -12.83
C VAL A 17 2.74 -2.97 -12.99
N PHE A 18 3.04 -4.28 -13.03
CA PHE A 18 4.38 -4.80 -13.26
C PHE A 18 4.49 -5.46 -14.63
N PRO A 19 5.36 -4.96 -15.51
CA PRO A 19 5.57 -5.57 -16.82
C PRO A 19 6.51 -6.78 -16.72
N ARG A 20 6.20 -7.86 -17.45
CA ARG A 20 7.06 -9.03 -17.63
C ARG A 20 6.78 -9.71 -18.97
N HIS A 21 7.80 -9.88 -19.84
CA HIS A 21 7.69 -10.56 -21.13
C HIS A 21 6.47 -10.14 -21.98
N ASN A 22 6.28 -8.84 -22.20
CA ASN A 22 5.13 -8.25 -22.92
C ASN A 22 3.76 -8.54 -22.28
N ARG A 23 3.72 -8.93 -21.01
CA ARG A 23 2.52 -9.13 -20.22
C ARG A 23 2.55 -8.23 -18.99
N PHE A 24 1.39 -7.95 -18.44
CA PHE A 24 1.24 -7.06 -17.29
C PHE A 24 0.62 -7.82 -16.12
N LEU A 25 1.12 -7.58 -14.93
CA LEU A 25 0.55 -8.05 -13.68
C LEU A 25 -0.05 -6.84 -12.94
N HIS A 26 -1.36 -6.84 -12.78
CA HIS A 26 -2.03 -5.82 -11.97
C HIS A 26 -2.12 -6.30 -10.52
N THR A 27 -1.71 -5.42 -9.62
CA THR A 27 -1.67 -5.68 -8.18
C THR A 27 -2.30 -4.51 -7.43
N ILE A 28 -2.82 -4.78 -6.25
CA ILE A 28 -3.27 -3.75 -5.31
C ILE A 28 -2.73 -4.05 -3.92
N ILE A 29 -2.58 -3.02 -3.11
CA ILE A 29 -2.36 -3.16 -1.67
C ILE A 29 -3.58 -2.60 -0.95
N GLN A 30 -4.10 -3.38 -0.02
CA GLN A 30 -5.18 -2.97 0.86
C GLN A 30 -4.93 -3.52 2.26
N ALA A 31 -5.04 -2.65 3.27
CA ALA A 31 -4.77 -3.01 4.65
C ALA A 31 -3.43 -3.77 4.84
N ASN A 32 -2.37 -3.29 4.19
CA ASN A 32 -1.02 -3.88 4.20
C ASN A 32 -0.93 -5.30 3.61
N GLN A 33 -1.94 -5.74 2.86
CA GLN A 33 -1.95 -7.03 2.15
C GLN A 33 -1.88 -6.80 0.64
N ALA A 34 -0.90 -7.45 0.00
CA ALA A 34 -0.79 -7.47 -1.45
C ALA A 34 -1.81 -8.44 -2.05
N SER A 35 -2.45 -8.03 -3.13
CA SER A 35 -3.39 -8.86 -3.90
C SER A 35 -3.04 -8.79 -5.39
N PHE A 36 -3.18 -9.91 -6.07
CA PHE A 36 -2.72 -10.14 -7.43
C PHE A 36 -3.89 -10.54 -8.33
N CYS A 37 -3.94 -9.98 -9.53
CA CYS A 37 -4.98 -10.33 -10.49
C CYS A 37 -4.80 -11.77 -11.01
N VAL A 38 -5.82 -12.61 -10.80
CA VAL A 38 -5.80 -14.04 -11.18
C VAL A 38 -5.67 -14.22 -12.69
N GLN A 39 -6.35 -13.40 -13.49
CA GLN A 39 -6.29 -13.48 -14.94
C GLN A 39 -4.87 -13.19 -15.45
N ASP A 40 -4.19 -12.20 -14.85
CA ASP A 40 -2.83 -11.85 -15.26
C ASP A 40 -1.82 -12.91 -14.82
N LEU A 41 -1.98 -13.47 -13.62
CA LEU A 41 -1.18 -14.63 -13.17
C LEU A 41 -1.32 -15.81 -14.14
N GLY A 42 -2.54 -16.14 -14.55
CA GLY A 42 -2.79 -17.18 -15.53
C GLY A 42 -2.07 -16.93 -16.86
N ARG A 43 -2.10 -15.68 -17.34
CA ARG A 43 -1.37 -15.30 -18.56
C ARG A 43 0.14 -15.43 -18.41
N LEU A 44 0.69 -15.04 -17.24
CA LEU A 44 2.11 -15.18 -16.94
C LEU A 44 2.55 -16.63 -16.81
N MET A 45 1.68 -17.49 -16.28
CA MET A 45 1.90 -18.93 -16.18
C MET A 45 1.70 -19.67 -17.52
N GLY A 46 1.23 -18.97 -18.56
CA GLY A 46 0.90 -19.58 -19.85
C GLY A 46 -0.34 -20.48 -19.82
N ARG A 47 -1.16 -20.41 -18.77
CA ARG A 47 -2.42 -21.17 -18.63
C ARG A 47 -3.54 -20.26 -18.14
N PRO A 48 -4.72 -20.31 -18.79
CA PRO A 48 -5.89 -19.65 -18.23
C PRO A 48 -6.22 -20.29 -16.88
N LEU A 49 -6.24 -19.48 -15.82
CA LEU A 49 -6.73 -19.91 -14.51
C LEU A 49 -8.25 -19.77 -14.52
N ASP A 50 -8.93 -20.92 -14.51
CA ASP A 50 -10.39 -20.97 -14.45
C ASP A 50 -10.88 -20.56 -13.05
N GLN A 51 -12.00 -19.87 -12.99
CA GLN A 51 -12.68 -19.51 -11.72
C GLN A 51 -12.90 -20.74 -10.81
N ARG A 52 -13.11 -21.92 -11.37
CA ARG A 52 -13.28 -23.18 -10.63
C ARG A 52 -12.03 -23.55 -9.81
N LEU A 53 -10.84 -23.21 -10.31
CA LEU A 53 -9.58 -23.47 -9.61
C LEU A 53 -9.39 -22.54 -8.41
N THR A 54 -9.93 -21.34 -8.50
CA THR A 54 -9.91 -20.37 -7.40
C THR A 54 -11.06 -20.61 -6.41
N GLN A 55 -12.17 -21.23 -6.83
CA GLN A 55 -13.31 -21.55 -5.96
C GLN A 55 -12.98 -22.57 -4.87
N LYS A 56 -11.99 -23.44 -5.09
CA LYS A 56 -11.50 -24.41 -4.09
C LYS A 56 -10.58 -23.79 -3.04
N ARG A 57 -10.34 -22.48 -3.09
CA ARG A 57 -9.51 -21.75 -2.14
C ARG A 57 -10.36 -21.12 -1.06
N ASP A 58 -9.73 -20.90 0.09
CA ASP A 58 -10.40 -20.23 1.20
C ASP A 58 -10.94 -18.87 0.77
N PRO A 59 -12.15 -18.50 1.19
CA PRO A 59 -12.79 -17.25 0.80
C PRO A 59 -11.97 -16.00 1.13
N ASP A 60 -11.13 -16.05 2.17
CA ASP A 60 -10.22 -14.99 2.59
C ASP A 60 -9.02 -14.79 1.66
N GLN A 61 -8.69 -15.80 0.85
CA GLN A 61 -7.60 -15.74 -0.13
C GLN A 61 -8.00 -15.14 -1.49
N ARG A 62 -9.29 -14.87 -1.71
CA ARG A 62 -9.81 -14.38 -2.99
C ARG A 62 -10.89 -13.34 -2.77
N ARG A 63 -10.95 -12.34 -3.66
CA ARG A 63 -12.01 -11.35 -3.68
C ARG A 63 -12.17 -10.72 -5.06
N TYR A 64 -13.39 -10.27 -5.36
CA TYR A 64 -13.65 -9.43 -6.51
C TYR A 64 -13.47 -7.97 -6.13
N VAL A 65 -12.80 -7.21 -6.98
CA VAL A 65 -12.60 -5.77 -6.82
C VAL A 65 -12.77 -5.07 -8.16
N TRP A 66 -13.12 -3.81 -8.11
CA TRP A 66 -13.16 -2.95 -9.29
C TRP A 66 -11.80 -2.28 -9.49
N LEU A 67 -11.07 -2.68 -10.54
CA LEU A 67 -9.80 -2.09 -10.92
C LEU A 67 -10.02 -1.02 -12.00
N LEU A 68 -9.35 0.11 -11.86
CA LEU A 68 -9.25 1.09 -12.93
C LEU A 68 -8.20 0.64 -13.95
N ARG A 69 -8.65 0.15 -15.11
CA ARG A 69 -7.79 -0.17 -16.24
C ARG A 69 -8.09 0.81 -17.38
N ASN A 70 -7.08 1.58 -17.81
CA ASN A 70 -7.25 2.61 -18.84
C ASN A 70 -8.44 3.55 -18.56
N SER A 71 -8.54 4.03 -17.33
CA SER A 71 -9.62 4.91 -16.85
C SER A 71 -11.03 4.29 -16.87
N LYS A 72 -11.14 2.97 -17.07
CA LYS A 72 -12.42 2.24 -17.02
C LYS A 72 -12.43 1.29 -15.84
N PRO A 73 -13.51 1.26 -15.05
CA PRO A 73 -13.66 0.26 -14.01
C PRO A 73 -13.91 -1.12 -14.61
N VAL A 74 -13.11 -2.09 -14.23
CA VAL A 74 -13.21 -3.49 -14.65
C VAL A 74 -13.24 -4.36 -13.40
N GLU A 75 -14.23 -5.23 -13.29
CA GLU A 75 -14.28 -6.21 -12.21
C GLU A 75 -13.16 -7.25 -12.42
N ALA A 76 -12.36 -7.47 -11.40
CA ALA A 76 -11.25 -8.41 -11.44
C ALA A 76 -11.24 -9.29 -10.19
N LEU A 77 -10.98 -10.59 -10.41
CA LEU A 77 -10.73 -11.53 -9.33
C LEU A 77 -9.29 -11.39 -8.88
N MET A 78 -9.12 -11.09 -7.60
CA MET A 78 -7.82 -10.96 -6.97
C MET A 78 -7.59 -12.09 -5.97
N VAL A 79 -6.34 -12.49 -5.81
CA VAL A 79 -5.89 -13.42 -4.78
C VAL A 79 -4.85 -12.77 -3.89
N SER A 80 -4.84 -13.15 -2.62
CA SER A 80 -3.82 -12.74 -1.66
C SER A 80 -2.44 -13.32 -2.02
N GLU A 81 -1.39 -12.87 -1.34
CA GLU A 81 -0.03 -13.41 -1.50
C GLU A 81 0.00 -14.93 -1.26
N SER A 82 -0.65 -15.42 -0.21
CA SER A 82 -0.76 -16.85 0.06
C SER A 82 -1.51 -17.61 -1.03
N GLY A 83 -2.61 -17.05 -1.53
CA GLY A 83 -3.38 -17.61 -2.65
C GLY A 83 -2.57 -17.67 -3.95
N MET A 84 -1.78 -16.64 -4.23
CA MET A 84 -0.86 -16.61 -5.37
C MET A 84 0.19 -17.73 -5.29
N TYR A 85 0.88 -17.88 -4.16
CA TYR A 85 1.85 -18.96 -3.99
C TYR A 85 1.20 -20.34 -4.10
N ALA A 86 0.02 -20.50 -3.54
CA ALA A 86 -0.73 -21.75 -3.65
C ALA A 86 -1.10 -22.06 -5.12
N LEU A 87 -1.45 -21.07 -5.94
CA LEU A 87 -1.69 -21.26 -7.37
C LEU A 87 -0.42 -21.71 -8.10
N LEU A 88 0.73 -21.10 -7.79
CA LEU A 88 2.02 -21.45 -8.40
C LEU A 88 2.49 -22.87 -8.06
N VAL A 89 2.19 -23.35 -6.86
CA VAL A 89 2.54 -24.71 -6.40
C VAL A 89 1.64 -25.75 -7.04
N HIS A 90 0.33 -25.49 -7.11
CA HIS A 90 -0.63 -26.45 -7.67
C HIS A 90 -0.53 -26.61 -9.21
N HIS A 91 -0.03 -25.62 -9.88
CA HIS A 91 0.18 -25.63 -11.33
C HIS A 91 1.65 -25.67 -11.64
N PHE A 92 2.29 -26.82 -11.34
CA PHE A 92 3.71 -26.98 -11.57
C PHE A 92 4.01 -26.93 -13.08
N VAL A 93 4.59 -25.80 -13.49
CA VAL A 93 5.22 -25.60 -14.80
C VAL A 93 6.67 -25.21 -14.51
N PRO A 94 7.68 -25.71 -15.25
CA PRO A 94 9.09 -25.36 -15.01
C PRO A 94 9.35 -23.85 -14.94
N GLU A 95 8.61 -23.07 -15.74
CA GLU A 95 8.68 -21.62 -15.77
C GLU A 95 8.16 -20.93 -14.50
N ASN A 96 7.35 -21.60 -13.70
CA ASN A 96 6.82 -21.07 -12.44
C ASN A 96 7.91 -20.78 -11.41
N ARG A 97 9.07 -21.47 -11.50
CA ARG A 97 10.22 -21.18 -10.65
C ARG A 97 10.72 -19.76 -10.87
N ASN A 98 10.92 -19.37 -12.12
CA ASN A 98 11.37 -18.03 -12.49
C ASN A 98 10.30 -16.97 -12.18
N LEU A 99 9.02 -17.31 -12.40
CA LEU A 99 7.91 -16.45 -12.06
C LEU A 99 7.83 -16.22 -10.55
N ARG A 100 7.97 -17.27 -9.75
CA ARG A 100 7.97 -17.18 -8.28
C ARG A 100 9.14 -16.33 -7.78
N GLN A 101 10.34 -16.52 -8.32
CA GLN A 101 11.50 -15.71 -7.96
C GLN A 101 11.28 -14.23 -8.28
N TRP A 102 10.75 -13.93 -9.45
CA TRP A 102 10.43 -12.56 -9.82
C TRP A 102 9.39 -11.93 -8.88
N LEU A 103 8.32 -12.66 -8.56
CA LEU A 103 7.30 -12.18 -7.62
C LEU A 103 7.89 -11.94 -6.23
N SER A 104 8.71 -12.85 -5.72
CA SER A 104 9.28 -12.75 -4.36
C SER A 104 10.38 -11.69 -4.23
N ASN A 105 11.20 -11.53 -5.27
CA ASN A 105 12.41 -10.70 -5.19
C ASN A 105 12.20 -9.29 -5.74
N GLU A 106 11.20 -9.09 -6.58
CA GLU A 106 10.95 -7.81 -7.25
C GLU A 106 9.56 -7.25 -6.94
N VAL A 107 8.50 -7.97 -7.25
CA VAL A 107 7.13 -7.45 -7.16
C VAL A 107 6.72 -7.16 -5.71
N ILE A 108 6.84 -8.14 -4.82
CA ILE A 108 6.41 -8.00 -3.43
C ILE A 108 7.23 -6.97 -2.67
N PRO A 109 8.58 -6.92 -2.74
CA PRO A 109 9.37 -5.87 -2.11
C PRO A 109 8.98 -4.47 -2.60
N THR A 110 8.85 -4.28 -3.91
CA THR A 110 8.47 -2.99 -4.51
C THR A 110 7.08 -2.55 -4.04
N LEU A 111 6.12 -3.47 -3.94
CA LEU A 111 4.79 -3.17 -3.40
C LEU A 111 4.85 -2.75 -1.94
N ARG A 112 5.64 -3.41 -1.11
CA ARG A 112 5.81 -3.08 0.31
C ARG A 112 6.51 -1.74 0.50
N GLU A 113 7.52 -1.44 -0.30
CA GLU A 113 8.20 -0.14 -0.29
C GLU A 113 7.26 0.99 -0.70
N SER A 114 6.44 0.80 -1.73
CA SER A 114 5.47 1.81 -2.15
C SER A 114 4.42 2.09 -1.06
N THR A 115 4.06 1.08 -0.28
CA THR A 115 3.14 1.23 0.87
C THR A 115 3.83 1.92 2.04
N ALA A 116 5.07 1.56 2.34
CA ALA A 116 5.85 2.22 3.39
C ALA A 116 6.04 3.72 3.08
N THR A 117 6.30 4.05 1.81
CA THR A 117 6.40 5.44 1.35
C THR A 117 5.06 6.17 1.44
N SER A 118 3.95 5.52 1.15
CA SER A 118 2.61 6.12 1.26
C SER A 118 2.15 6.28 2.72
N VAL A 119 2.55 5.39 3.61
CA VAL A 119 2.32 5.55 5.06
C VAL A 119 3.13 6.73 5.62
N GLY A 120 4.37 6.92 5.14
CA GLY A 120 5.18 8.11 5.45
C GLY A 120 4.65 9.41 4.82
N ASN A 121 3.78 9.33 3.82
CA ASN A 121 3.17 10.48 3.16
C ASN A 121 1.84 10.94 3.80
N ILE A 122 1.28 10.17 4.72
CA ILE A 122 0.10 10.63 5.49
C ILE A 122 0.59 11.53 6.61
N PRO A 123 0.23 12.82 6.61
CA PRO A 123 0.60 13.71 7.69
C PRO A 123 0.00 13.21 9.01
N SER A 124 0.81 12.99 10.02
CA SER A 124 0.36 12.62 11.36
C SER A 124 0.66 13.74 12.36
N LEU A 125 -0.28 14.00 13.24
CA LEU A 125 -0.12 15.01 14.29
C LEU A 125 0.35 14.36 15.58
N SER A 126 1.38 14.94 16.20
CA SER A 126 1.83 14.60 17.55
C SER A 126 2.01 15.88 18.38
N SER A 127 2.25 15.76 19.65
CA SER A 127 2.58 16.91 20.49
C SER A 127 3.95 16.73 21.15
N LEU A 128 4.76 17.76 21.08
CA LEU A 128 6.03 17.83 21.79
C LEU A 128 5.83 18.67 23.08
N GLN A 129 6.21 18.11 24.22
CA GLN A 129 6.26 18.84 25.46
C GLN A 129 7.66 19.49 25.62
N TRP A 130 7.71 20.79 25.60
CA TRP A 130 8.96 21.54 25.71
C TRP A 130 8.79 22.72 26.70
N GLY A 131 9.57 22.73 27.77
CA GLY A 131 9.55 23.85 28.72
C GLY A 131 8.19 24.17 29.34
N GLY A 132 7.30 23.17 29.50
CA GLY A 132 5.93 23.36 29.99
C GLY A 132 4.92 23.75 28.91
N LEU A 133 5.36 23.89 27.68
CA LEU A 133 4.50 24.15 26.50
C LEU A 133 4.24 22.88 25.73
N SER A 134 3.02 22.74 25.23
CA SER A 134 2.62 21.64 24.32
C SER A 134 2.58 22.18 22.90
N LEU A 135 3.49 21.70 22.05
CA LEU A 135 3.62 22.14 20.67
C LEU A 135 3.09 21.07 19.73
N PRO A 136 2.16 21.40 18.83
CA PRO A 136 1.70 20.47 17.80
C PRO A 136 2.78 20.30 16.74
N LEU A 137 3.19 19.04 16.50
CA LEU A 137 4.10 18.64 15.47
C LEU A 137 3.35 17.92 14.35
N LEU A 138 3.60 18.33 13.12
CA LEU A 138 3.17 17.60 11.94
C LEU A 138 4.32 16.74 11.44
N HIS A 139 4.15 15.43 11.47
CA HIS A 139 5.10 14.49 10.84
C HIS A 139 4.67 14.21 9.40
N TRP A 140 5.54 14.56 8.46
CA TRP A 140 5.32 14.33 7.04
C TRP A 140 6.64 14.07 6.33
N GLN A 141 6.67 13.05 5.46
CA GLN A 141 7.86 12.68 4.67
C GLN A 141 9.13 12.52 5.52
N HIS A 142 9.04 11.80 6.64
CA HIS A 142 10.15 11.57 7.59
C HIS A 142 10.72 12.84 8.25
N SER A 143 10.01 13.96 8.15
CA SER A 143 10.38 15.24 8.75
C SER A 143 9.31 15.68 9.74
N ALA A 144 9.75 16.31 10.83
CA ALA A 144 8.85 16.95 11.78
C ALA A 144 8.73 18.44 11.42
N TRP A 145 7.50 18.91 11.29
CA TRP A 145 7.18 20.28 10.94
C TRP A 145 6.48 20.97 12.10
N ILE A 146 6.89 22.20 12.37
CA ILE A 146 6.26 23.07 13.37
C ILE A 146 5.58 24.21 12.62
N LYS A 147 4.39 24.56 13.08
CA LYS A 147 3.69 25.70 12.54
C LYS A 147 4.46 26.99 12.82
N TRP A 148 4.72 27.78 11.79
CA TRP A 148 5.48 29.03 11.90
C TRP A 148 4.97 29.97 13.01
N ARG A 149 3.66 30.00 13.22
CA ARG A 149 3.01 30.84 14.24
C ARG A 149 3.37 30.43 15.68
N ASP A 150 3.76 29.17 15.90
CA ASP A 150 4.11 28.62 17.22
C ASP A 150 5.63 28.71 17.48
N MET A 151 6.43 29.19 16.51
CA MET A 151 7.88 29.39 16.62
C MET A 151 8.29 30.43 17.69
N PRO A 152 7.58 31.58 17.86
CA PRO A 152 7.92 32.55 18.90
C PRO A 152 7.93 31.97 20.30
N ASP A 153 7.03 31.04 20.59
CA ASP A 153 6.93 30.41 21.95
C ASP A 153 8.13 29.50 22.25
N LEU A 154 8.68 28.86 21.20
CA LEU A 154 9.92 28.08 21.31
C LEU A 154 11.15 28.95 21.62
N VAL A 155 11.24 30.11 21.03
CA VAL A 155 12.38 31.03 21.22
C VAL A 155 12.33 31.65 22.59
N GLN A 156 11.15 31.94 23.11
CA GLN A 156 11.00 32.50 24.48
C GLN A 156 11.29 31.46 25.56
N ALA A 157 11.02 30.17 25.32
CA ALA A 157 11.34 29.10 26.27
C ALA A 157 12.86 28.84 26.42
N GLN A 158 13.69 29.40 25.55
CA GLN A 158 15.15 29.29 25.60
C GLN A 158 15.86 30.47 26.31
N GLN A 159 15.17 31.35 27.02
CA GLN A 159 15.85 32.40 27.78
C GLN A 159 16.65 31.80 28.92
N PRO A 160 17.98 32.05 28.99
CA PRO A 160 18.81 31.56 30.05
C PRO A 160 18.43 32.23 31.38
N PHE A 161 18.58 31.46 32.46
CA PHE A 161 18.39 31.90 33.84
C PHE A 161 18.98 33.28 34.10
N PRO A 162 18.30 34.12 34.88
CA PRO A 162 18.88 35.37 35.30
C PRO A 162 20.15 35.08 36.10
N VAL A 163 21.28 35.62 35.63
CA VAL A 163 22.52 35.62 36.38
C VAL A 163 22.28 36.39 37.66
N MET A 164 22.27 35.68 38.77
CA MET A 164 22.27 36.34 40.08
C MET A 164 23.50 37.24 40.14
N GLY A 165 23.26 38.54 40.17
CA GLY A 165 24.27 39.53 40.38
C GLY A 165 24.96 39.29 41.75
N THR A 166 26.26 39.12 41.73
CA THR A 166 27.11 39.18 42.87
C THR A 166 26.94 40.53 43.55
N CYS A 167 26.41 40.46 44.77
CA CYS A 167 26.43 41.58 45.67
C CYS A 167 27.87 41.77 46.21
N SER A 168 28.43 42.93 45.97
CA SER A 168 29.65 43.40 46.63
C SER A 168 29.31 43.98 48.02
#